data_ea1ab3712e070f1a64a9a030bd0030c0
#
_entry.id   ea1ab3712e070f1a64a9a030bd0030c0
#
_cell.length_a   1.000
_cell.length_b   1.000
_cell.length_c   1.000
_cell.angle_alpha   90.00
_cell.angle_beta   90.00
_cell.angle_gamma   90.00
#
_symmetry.space_group_name_H-M   'P 1'
#
loop_
_entity.id
_entity.type
_entity.pdbx_description
1 polymer ?
#
loop_
_entity_poly.entity_id
_entity_poly.type
_entity_poly.pdbx_seq_one_letter_code
_entity_poly.pdbx_strand_id
1 'polypeptide(L)'
;MKKVNNKNLLDAKKAKNDEFYTRYEDIEKEISHYKDNLKDKWVYSPCDDFRWSEFKNYFVHNFTELGLNHYTCTCYDIGEGAWRYDYDGVKETAVRLEGNGDFRSDECTKIKDDCDVVITNPPFSLF
;
A
#
# COMPACT_ATOMS: atom_id res chain seq x y z
N MET A 1 26.08 -3.83 -15.84
CA MET A 1 26.08 -4.13 -15.33
C MET A 1 26.16 -4.33 -14.88
N LYS A 2 26.23 -4.19 -14.92
CA LYS A 2 26.49 -4.27 -14.33
C LYS A 2 27.06 -4.95 -13.73
N LYS A 3 27.30 -5.52 -13.00
CA LYS A 3 27.70 -6.10 -12.42
C LYS A 3 27.50 -6.97 -11.74
N VAL A 4 27.63 -7.54 -11.05
CA VAL A 4 27.36 -8.27 -10.43
C VAL A 4 26.94 -8.45 -10.12
N ASN A 5 27.06 -9.10 -10.05
CA ASN A 5 26.40 -9.80 -9.67
C ASN A 5 25.38 -9.56 -8.57
N ASN A 6 25.60 -9.32 -7.23
CA ASN A 6 24.63 -8.85 -6.27
C ASN A 6 24.01 -7.54 -6.69
N LYS A 7 24.80 -6.70 -7.26
CA LYS A 7 24.29 -5.45 -7.77
C LYS A 7 23.27 -5.68 -8.88
N ASN A 8 23.55 -6.63 -9.76
CA ASN A 8 22.62 -6.93 -10.84
C ASN A 8 21.31 -7.49 -10.30
N LEU A 9 21.40 -8.31 -9.26
CA LEU A 9 20.20 -8.84 -8.63
C LEU A 9 19.40 -7.74 -7.96
N LEU A 10 20.09 -6.82 -7.29
CA LEU A 10 19.42 -5.71 -6.65
C LEU A 10 18.79 -4.77 -7.67
N ASP A 11 19.49 -4.53 -8.77
CA ASP A 11 18.94 -3.68 -9.82
C ASP A 11 17.71 -4.32 -10.46
N ALA A 12 17.77 -5.61 -10.71
CA ALA A 12 16.64 -6.34 -11.28
C ALA A 12 15.45 -6.33 -10.30
N LYS A 13 15.71 -6.54 -9.03
CA LYS A 13 14.68 -6.53 -8.02
C LYS A 13 14.06 -5.14 -7.89
N LYS A 14 14.89 -4.10 -7.93
CA LYS A 14 14.43 -2.75 -7.86
C LYS A 14 13.59 -2.38 -9.09
N ALA A 15 14.05 -2.76 -10.26
CA ALA A 15 13.30 -2.51 -11.49
C ALA A 15 11.95 -3.20 -11.45
N LYS A 16 11.91 -4.43 -10.94
CA LYS A 16 10.68 -5.16 -10.81
C LYS A 16 9.74 -4.49 -9.82
N ASN A 17 10.29 -3.98 -8.73
CA ASN A 17 9.49 -3.23 -7.76
C ASN A 17 8.94 -1.96 -8.38
N ASP A 18 9.71 -1.30 -9.22
CA ASP A 18 9.27 -0.07 -9.89
C ASP A 18 8.06 -0.32 -10.78
N GLU A 19 7.90 -1.54 -11.28
CA GLU A 19 6.71 -1.90 -12.04
C GLU A 19 5.46 -1.92 -11.18
N PHE A 20 5.63 -2.18 -9.89
CA PHE A 20 4.52 -2.32 -8.95
C PHE A 20 4.30 -1.08 -8.11
N TYR A 21 5.31 -0.24 -8.00
CA TYR A 21 5.23 0.94 -7.14
C TYR A 21 4.99 2.19 -7.95
N THR A 22 4.00 2.94 -7.51
CA THR A 22 3.72 4.25 -8.06
C THR A 22 4.50 5.28 -7.23
N ARG A 23 5.09 6.26 -7.90
CA ARG A 23 5.86 7.27 -7.20
C ARG A 23 4.94 8.24 -6.48
N TYR A 24 5.47 8.85 -5.41
CA TYR A 24 4.70 9.77 -4.59
C TYR A 24 4.06 10.89 -5.41
N GLU A 25 4.82 11.46 -6.33
CA GLU A 25 4.33 12.56 -7.15
C GLU A 25 3.16 12.14 -8.03
N ASP A 26 3.22 10.93 -8.53
CA ASP A 26 2.14 10.40 -9.38
C ASP A 26 0.89 10.13 -8.57
N ILE A 27 1.06 9.64 -7.34
CA ILE A 27 -0.06 9.43 -6.44
C ILE A 27 -0.72 10.76 -6.10
N GLU A 28 0.08 11.74 -5.77
CA GLU A 28 -0.42 13.07 -5.42
C GLU A 28 -1.21 13.66 -6.58
N LYS A 29 -0.68 13.55 -7.78
CA LYS A 29 -1.32 14.06 -8.97
C LYS A 29 -2.66 13.36 -9.22
N GLU A 30 -2.66 12.04 -9.09
CA GLU A 30 -3.87 11.26 -9.34
C GLU A 30 -4.93 11.55 -8.29
N ILE A 31 -4.54 11.52 -7.01
CA ILE A 31 -5.49 11.71 -5.92
C ILE A 31 -6.05 13.13 -5.90
N SER A 32 -5.32 14.10 -6.45
CA SER A 32 -5.83 15.46 -6.51
C SER A 32 -7.19 15.55 -7.23
N HIS A 33 -7.48 14.58 -8.09
CA HIS A 33 -8.76 14.56 -8.79
C HIS A 33 -9.91 14.05 -7.93
N TYR A 34 -9.61 13.39 -6.80
CA TYR A 34 -10.65 12.80 -5.95
C TYR A 34 -10.65 13.31 -4.52
N LYS A 35 -9.90 14.36 -4.23
CA LYS A 35 -9.72 14.79 -2.84
C LYS A 35 -11.05 14.93 -2.10
N ASP A 36 -12.02 15.56 -2.75
CA ASP A 36 -13.31 15.80 -2.11
C ASP A 36 -14.08 14.51 -1.84
N ASN A 37 -13.78 13.47 -2.62
CA ASN A 37 -14.47 12.18 -2.47
C ASN A 37 -13.87 11.32 -1.36
N LEU A 38 -12.74 11.73 -0.80
CA LEU A 38 -12.06 10.95 0.24
C LEU A 38 -12.38 11.43 1.65
N LYS A 39 -13.04 12.56 1.78
CA LYS A 39 -13.34 13.11 3.09
C LYS A 39 -14.19 12.13 3.90
N ASP A 40 -13.79 11.89 5.13
CA ASP A 40 -14.46 10.98 6.07
C ASP A 40 -14.45 9.53 5.62
N LYS A 41 -13.56 9.16 4.70
CA LYS A 41 -13.51 7.81 4.17
C LYS A 41 -12.39 6.99 4.80
N TRP A 42 -12.60 5.69 4.83
CA TRP A 42 -11.58 4.72 5.21
C TRP A 42 -10.98 4.17 3.92
N VAL A 43 -9.69 4.47 3.69
CA VAL A 43 -8.97 4.05 2.49
C VAL A 43 -8.16 2.80 2.80
N TYR A 44 -8.18 1.84 1.88
CA TYR A 44 -7.46 0.58 2.03
C TYR A 44 -6.57 0.35 0.80
N SER A 45 -5.30 0.03 1.04
CA SER A 45 -4.32 -0.31 -0.01
C SER A 45 -3.87 -1.75 0.19
N PRO A 46 -4.50 -2.73 -0.47
CA PRO A 46 -4.25 -4.14 -0.19
C PRO A 46 -2.96 -4.74 -0.74
N CYS A 47 -2.23 -4.01 -1.57
CA CYS A 47 -1.00 -4.53 -2.18
C CYS A 47 0.20 -3.66 -1.85
N ASP A 48 0.22 -3.05 -0.67
CA ASP A 48 1.24 -2.08 -0.32
C ASP A 48 1.88 -2.41 1.02
N ASP A 49 3.19 -2.59 1.01
CA ASP A 49 3.95 -2.83 2.23
C ASP A 49 4.20 -1.49 2.92
N PHE A 50 3.73 -1.36 4.16
CA PHE A 50 3.80 -0.10 4.89
C PHE A 50 5.24 0.38 5.10
N ARG A 51 6.21 -0.53 5.01
CA ARG A 51 7.61 -0.18 5.29
C ARG A 51 8.21 0.68 4.19
N TRP A 52 7.68 0.61 2.97
CA TRP A 52 8.25 1.39 1.86
C TRP A 52 7.23 1.86 0.83
N SER A 53 5.94 1.63 1.05
CA SER A 53 4.91 2.03 0.08
C SER A 53 4.74 3.54 0.04
N GLU A 54 4.78 4.11 -1.15
CA GLU A 54 4.51 5.53 -1.33
C GLU A 54 3.03 5.84 -1.18
N PHE A 55 2.14 4.88 -1.43
CA PHE A 55 0.72 5.07 -1.13
C PHE A 55 0.53 5.29 0.37
N LYS A 56 1.16 4.46 1.17
CA LYS A 56 1.09 4.63 2.63
C LYS A 56 1.65 5.98 3.04
N ASN A 57 2.80 6.35 2.50
CA ASN A 57 3.43 7.63 2.84
C ASN A 57 2.52 8.80 2.47
N TYR A 58 1.92 8.73 1.29
CA TYR A 58 1.04 9.80 0.84
C TYR A 58 -0.18 9.93 1.75
N PHE A 59 -0.87 8.84 2.02
CA PHE A 59 -2.10 8.90 2.80
C PHE A 59 -1.85 9.27 4.26
N VAL A 60 -0.72 8.85 4.82
CA VAL A 60 -0.37 9.24 6.19
C VAL A 60 0.02 10.72 6.25
N HIS A 61 0.85 11.17 5.31
CA HIS A 61 1.26 12.57 5.25
C HIS A 61 0.09 13.52 5.08
N ASN A 62 -0.87 13.13 4.27
CA ASN A 62 -1.99 14.01 3.92
C ASN A 62 -3.29 13.61 4.59
N PHE A 63 -3.21 12.80 5.62
CA PHE A 63 -4.37 12.24 6.30
C PHE A 63 -5.34 13.33 6.74
N THR A 64 -4.83 14.33 7.43
CA THR A 64 -5.65 15.43 7.95
C THR A 64 -6.17 16.32 6.83
N GLU A 65 -5.31 16.63 5.88
CA GLU A 65 -5.69 17.48 4.76
C GLU A 65 -6.79 16.84 3.91
N LEU A 66 -6.68 15.53 3.69
CA LEU A 66 -7.70 14.78 2.95
C LEU A 66 -8.95 14.54 3.78
N GLY A 67 -8.87 14.71 5.08
CA GLY A 67 -9.99 14.47 5.97
C GLY A 67 -10.35 13.01 6.12
N LEU A 68 -9.37 12.11 6.02
CA LEU A 68 -9.63 10.69 6.09
C LEU A 68 -10.11 10.27 7.47
N ASN A 69 -10.94 9.23 7.49
CA ASN A 69 -11.40 8.61 8.73
C ASN A 69 -10.37 7.59 9.23
N HIS A 70 -9.82 6.80 8.30
CA HIS A 70 -8.90 5.72 8.63
C HIS A 70 -8.12 5.31 7.39
N TYR A 71 -6.91 4.82 7.57
CA TYR A 71 -6.10 4.27 6.48
C TYR A 71 -5.55 2.92 6.87
N THR A 72 -5.66 1.94 5.97
CA THR A 72 -5.13 0.59 6.17
C THR A 72 -4.37 0.17 4.92
N CYS A 73 -3.25 -0.51 5.10
CA CYS A 73 -2.62 -1.21 3.98
C CYS A 73 -2.15 -2.58 4.44
N THR A 74 -2.12 -3.51 3.50
CA THR A 74 -1.63 -4.86 3.76
C THR A 74 -0.65 -5.25 2.67
N CYS A 75 0.23 -6.19 2.98
CA CYS A 75 1.20 -6.65 2.00
C CYS A 75 1.26 -8.17 1.98
N TYR A 76 1.67 -8.69 0.84
CA TYR A 76 1.84 -10.12 0.63
C TYR A 76 3.14 -10.59 1.28
N ASP A 77 3.14 -11.83 1.75
CA ASP A 77 4.33 -12.44 2.36
C ASP A 77 5.32 -12.82 1.26
N ILE A 78 6.42 -12.11 1.21
CA ILE A 78 7.51 -12.38 0.26
C ILE A 78 8.74 -12.93 0.99
N GLY A 79 8.52 -13.54 2.16
CA GLY A 79 9.59 -14.10 2.98
C GLY A 79 9.79 -13.40 4.31
N GLU A 80 9.09 -12.29 4.51
CA GLU A 80 9.22 -11.49 5.74
C GLU A 80 7.89 -11.33 6.46
N GLY A 81 6.91 -12.14 6.08
CA GLY A 81 5.61 -12.09 6.69
C GLY A 81 4.66 -11.17 5.96
N ALA A 82 3.38 -11.41 6.16
CA ALA A 82 2.33 -10.52 5.68
C ALA A 82 1.94 -9.59 6.82
N TRP A 83 1.69 -8.33 6.50
CA TRP A 83 1.46 -7.32 7.51
C TRP A 83 0.21 -6.50 7.23
N ARG A 84 -0.40 -6.04 8.30
CA ARG A 84 -1.47 -5.06 8.25
C ARG A 84 -1.03 -3.82 9.01
N TYR A 85 -1.10 -2.67 8.33
CA TYR A 85 -0.79 -1.37 8.91
C TYR A 85 -2.04 -0.52 8.96
N ASP A 86 -2.26 0.17 10.06
CA ASP A 86 -3.41 1.04 10.26
C ASP A 86 -2.98 2.38 10.82
N TYR A 87 -3.66 3.44 10.38
CA TYR A 87 -3.44 4.80 10.88
C TYR A 87 -4.80 5.50 11.03
N ASP A 88 -5.04 6.09 12.20
CA ASP A 88 -6.30 6.76 12.48
C ASP A 88 -6.17 8.27 12.59
N GLY A 89 -5.02 8.81 12.19
CA GLY A 89 -4.75 10.24 12.28
C GLY A 89 -3.94 10.62 13.50
N VAL A 90 -3.84 9.72 14.48
CA VAL A 90 -3.10 9.95 15.72
C VAL A 90 -2.13 8.81 15.99
N LYS A 91 -2.61 7.59 15.83
CA LYS A 91 -1.85 6.40 16.20
C LYS A 91 -1.70 5.47 15.00
N GLU A 92 -0.53 4.90 14.85
CA GLU A 92 -0.27 3.89 13.82
C GLU A 92 0.03 2.56 14.49
N THR A 93 -0.42 1.48 13.86
CA THR A 93 -0.16 0.12 14.33
C THR A 93 0.20 -0.77 13.15
N ALA A 94 1.02 -1.77 13.41
CA ALA A 94 1.39 -2.76 12.40
C ALA A 94 1.36 -4.13 13.06
N VAL A 95 0.61 -5.06 12.48
CA VAL A 95 0.47 -6.41 13.02
C VAL A 95 0.62 -7.42 11.90
N ARG A 96 1.06 -8.63 12.26
CA ARG A 96 1.14 -9.73 11.32
C ARG A 96 -0.26 -10.22 10.96
N LEU A 97 -0.45 -10.49 9.66
CA LEU A 97 -1.66 -11.18 9.22
C LEU A 97 -1.53 -12.67 9.51
N GLU A 98 -2.65 -13.36 9.65
CA GLU A 98 -2.65 -14.80 9.88
C GLU A 98 -2.32 -15.56 8.59
N GLY A 99 -2.80 -15.04 7.45
CA GLY A 99 -2.55 -15.64 6.16
C GLY A 99 -1.35 -15.03 5.47
N ASN A 100 -1.27 -15.23 4.15
CA ASN A 100 -0.12 -14.77 3.36
C ASN A 100 -0.28 -13.35 2.83
N GLY A 101 -1.38 -12.65 3.14
CA GLY A 101 -1.57 -11.29 2.70
C GLY A 101 -2.06 -11.14 1.28
N ASP A 102 -2.47 -12.23 0.64
CA ASP A 102 -3.04 -12.16 -0.71
C ASP A 102 -4.31 -11.31 -0.64
N PHE A 103 -4.40 -10.28 -1.49
CA PHE A 103 -5.53 -9.36 -1.44
C PHE A 103 -6.86 -10.05 -1.77
N ARG A 104 -6.80 -11.26 -2.35
CA ARG A 104 -7.99 -12.06 -2.65
C ARG A 104 -8.36 -13.01 -1.52
N SER A 105 -7.55 -13.08 -0.45
CA SER A 105 -7.84 -13.96 0.68
C SER A 105 -9.06 -13.46 1.45
N ASP A 106 -9.66 -14.37 2.21
CA ASP A 106 -10.81 -13.98 3.06
C ASP A 106 -10.42 -12.92 4.06
N GLU A 107 -9.21 -13.00 4.59
CA GLU A 107 -8.71 -12.05 5.58
C GLU A 107 -8.67 -10.64 5.00
N CYS A 108 -8.10 -10.50 3.80
CA CYS A 108 -8.00 -9.18 3.16
C CYS A 108 -9.34 -8.73 2.59
N THR A 109 -10.14 -9.66 2.10
CA THR A 109 -11.48 -9.33 1.60
C THR A 109 -12.34 -8.75 2.71
N LYS A 110 -12.21 -9.27 3.92
CA LYS A 110 -12.95 -8.77 5.06
C LYS A 110 -12.58 -7.33 5.37
N ILE A 111 -11.29 -7.00 5.29
CA ILE A 111 -10.84 -5.62 5.47
C ILE A 111 -11.43 -4.75 4.38
N LYS A 112 -11.39 -5.24 3.14
CA LYS A 112 -11.92 -4.50 2.00
C LYS A 112 -13.41 -4.21 2.17
N ASP A 113 -14.16 -5.17 2.69
CA ASP A 113 -15.59 -4.99 2.89
C ASP A 113 -15.89 -3.95 3.96
N ASP A 114 -14.99 -3.76 4.91
CA ASP A 114 -15.18 -2.77 5.98
C ASP A 114 -14.77 -1.37 5.56
N CYS A 115 -13.89 -1.24 4.59
CA CYS A 115 -13.41 0.08 4.15
C CYS A 115 -14.38 0.72 3.16
N ASP A 116 -14.15 2.00 2.87
CA ASP A 116 -15.00 2.75 1.94
C ASP A 116 -14.41 2.81 0.54
N VAL A 117 -13.09 2.88 0.42
CA VAL A 117 -12.41 3.10 -0.86
C VAL A 117 -11.16 2.23 -0.90
N VAL A 118 -10.93 1.59 -2.03
CA VAL A 118 -9.70 0.82 -2.25
C VAL A 118 -8.83 1.58 -3.25
N ILE A 119 -7.63 1.96 -2.81
CA ILE A 119 -6.65 2.64 -3.67
C ILE A 119 -5.31 1.97 -3.42
N THR A 120 -4.81 1.28 -4.42
CA THR A 120 -3.63 0.46 -4.25
C THR A 120 -2.82 0.37 -5.54
N ASN A 121 -1.63 -0.15 -5.40
CA ASN A 121 -0.73 -0.41 -6.52
C ASN A 121 -0.61 -1.93 -6.69
N PRO A 122 -1.58 -2.59 -7.32
CA PRO A 122 -1.58 -4.04 -7.39
C PRO A 122 -0.44 -4.55 -8.28
N PRO A 123 0.16 -5.69 -7.93
CA PRO A 123 1.19 -6.30 -8.77
C PRO A 123 0.61 -6.74 -10.11
N PHE A 124 1.31 -6.46 -11.18
CA PHE A 124 0.85 -6.85 -12.52
C PHE A 124 0.67 -8.36 -12.65
N SER A 125 1.48 -9.12 -11.94
CA SER A 125 1.41 -10.57 -12.02
C SER A 125 0.09 -11.15 -11.51
N LEU A 126 -0.74 -10.36 -10.87
CA LEU A 126 -2.03 -10.80 -10.34
C LEU A 126 -3.18 -10.55 -11.30
N PHE A 127 -2.88 -9.97 -12.43
CA PHE A 127 -3.91 -9.73 -13.47
C PHE A 127 -3.70 -10.67 -14.68
#